data_6a44286f80812259e6e5e27352586f91
#
_entry.id   6a44286f80812259e6e5e27352586f91
#
_cell.length_a   1.000
_cell.length_b   1.000
_cell.length_c   1.000
_cell.angle_alpha   90.00
_cell.angle_beta   90.00
_cell.angle_gamma   90.00
#
_symmetry.space_group_name_H-M   'P 1'
#
loop_
_entity.id
_entity.type
_entity.pdbx_description
1 polymer ?
#
loop_
_entity_poly.entity_id
_entity_poly.type
_entity_poly.pdbx_seq_one_letter_code
_entity_poly.pdbx_strand_id
1 'polypeptide(L)'
;DVLSGPELMNMVNVFSKENYLYDKGQYPYGNAAYDDKWTPIFTPTQIANAPTTDWLDKVLKTGAVTNHNLTISGGSEKFKYYLDVNYYKEDATVYNSDMERYSLRTNITSQLTNFLKLTTIVNLNQNNYTNSTVGGDVGNLRDQGAGALFGAIFYPSYLPVYDAEGQYN
;
A
#
# COMPACT_ATOMS: atom_id res chain seq x y z
N ASP A 1 -7.74 -15.34 0.10
CA ASP A 1 -8.74 -14.74 -0.80
C ASP A 1 -9.73 -13.94 0.04
N VAL A 2 -10.16 -12.79 -0.47
CA VAL A 2 -11.20 -11.97 0.14
C VAL A 2 -12.56 -12.54 -0.25
N LEU A 3 -13.55 -12.44 0.63
CA LEU A 3 -14.91 -12.89 0.32
C LEU A 3 -15.47 -12.09 -0.87
N SER A 4 -16.14 -12.79 -1.79
CA SER A 4 -16.91 -12.13 -2.85
C SER A 4 -18.03 -11.27 -2.28
N GLY A 5 -18.55 -10.34 -3.08
CA GLY A 5 -19.67 -9.49 -2.66
C GLY A 5 -20.88 -10.30 -2.14
N PRO A 6 -21.38 -11.29 -2.90
CA PRO A 6 -22.46 -12.16 -2.45
C PRO A 6 -22.16 -12.93 -1.15
N GLU A 7 -20.93 -13.47 -1.01
CA GLU A 7 -20.53 -14.19 0.20
C GLU A 7 -20.48 -13.27 1.42
N LEU A 8 -19.93 -12.07 1.27
CA LEU A 8 -19.88 -11.09 2.34
C LEU A 8 -21.28 -10.64 2.76
N MET A 9 -22.17 -10.35 1.80
CA MET A 9 -23.57 -10.00 2.10
C MET A 9 -24.32 -11.12 2.83
N ASN A 10 -24.10 -12.37 2.42
CA ASN A 10 -24.66 -13.52 3.13
C ASN A 10 -24.11 -13.61 4.56
N MET A 11 -22.80 -13.42 4.75
CA MET A 11 -22.20 -13.44 6.07
C MET A 11 -22.75 -12.34 6.97
N VAL A 12 -22.96 -11.12 6.44
CA VAL A 12 -23.59 -10.01 7.17
C VAL A 12 -25.00 -10.38 7.60
N ASN A 13 -25.79 -11.01 6.73
CA ASN A 13 -27.12 -11.49 7.08
C ASN A 13 -27.08 -12.56 8.18
N VAL A 14 -26.18 -13.52 8.09
CA VAL A 14 -25.99 -14.55 9.12
C VAL A 14 -25.65 -13.90 10.45
N PHE A 15 -24.64 -13.03 10.47
CA PHE A 15 -24.21 -12.33 11.67
C PHE A 15 -25.32 -11.45 12.29
N SER A 16 -26.08 -10.75 11.46
CA SER A 16 -27.23 -9.96 11.90
C SER A 16 -28.31 -10.83 12.55
N LYS A 17 -28.61 -11.99 11.95
CA LYS A 17 -29.56 -12.94 12.49
C LYS A 17 -29.10 -13.52 13.82
N GLU A 18 -27.82 -13.90 13.92
CA GLU A 18 -27.25 -14.42 15.16
C GLU A 18 -27.31 -13.40 16.30
N ASN A 19 -26.96 -12.15 16.03
CA ASN A 19 -27.09 -11.08 17.02
C ASN A 19 -28.56 -10.86 17.46
N TYR A 20 -29.50 -10.87 16.50
CA TYR A 20 -30.93 -10.74 16.79
C TYR A 20 -31.43 -11.89 17.71
N LEU A 21 -31.05 -13.12 17.44
CA LEU A 21 -31.42 -14.28 18.25
C LEU A 21 -30.80 -14.22 19.64
N TYR A 22 -29.55 -13.79 19.72
CA TYR A 22 -28.85 -13.59 21.00
C TYR A 22 -29.56 -12.54 21.87
N ASP A 23 -29.91 -11.38 21.29
CA ASP A 23 -30.60 -10.31 22.01
C ASP A 23 -32.00 -10.71 22.50
N LYS A 24 -32.62 -11.67 21.83
CA LYS A 24 -33.91 -12.25 22.23
C LYS A 24 -33.78 -13.40 23.22
N GLY A 25 -32.57 -13.75 23.63
CA GLY A 25 -32.31 -14.89 24.51
C GLY A 25 -32.62 -16.25 23.86
N GLN A 26 -32.66 -16.29 22.54
CA GLN A 26 -32.95 -17.48 21.74
C GLN A 26 -31.67 -18.15 21.25
N TYR A 27 -30.89 -18.62 22.18
CA TYR A 27 -29.60 -19.23 21.93
C TYR A 27 -29.67 -20.75 22.20
N PRO A 28 -28.97 -21.66 21.50
CA PRO A 28 -27.85 -21.49 20.59
C PRO A 28 -28.22 -21.36 19.11
N TYR A 29 -27.21 -20.95 18.32
CA TYR A 29 -27.28 -20.74 16.88
C TYR A 29 -27.94 -21.85 16.05
N GLY A 30 -28.49 -21.45 14.89
CA GLY A 30 -28.90 -22.38 13.87
C GLY A 30 -30.21 -23.13 14.15
N ASN A 31 -30.90 -22.83 15.25
CA ASN A 31 -32.22 -23.37 15.51
C ASN A 31 -33.28 -22.51 14.82
N ALA A 32 -33.64 -22.91 13.59
CA ALA A 32 -34.61 -22.23 12.77
C ALA A 32 -36.03 -22.08 13.40
N ALA A 33 -36.25 -22.71 14.55
CA ALA A 33 -37.56 -22.70 15.24
C ALA A 33 -37.82 -21.44 16.05
N TYR A 34 -36.86 -20.54 16.21
CA TYR A 34 -36.96 -19.54 17.25
C TYR A 34 -37.63 -18.23 16.84
N ASP A 35 -37.43 -17.70 15.64
CA ASP A 35 -38.08 -16.43 15.29
C ASP A 35 -38.18 -16.18 13.81
N ASP A 36 -39.36 -15.97 13.34
CA ASP A 36 -39.72 -15.62 11.96
C ASP A 36 -39.73 -14.09 11.72
N LYS A 37 -39.48 -13.29 12.75
CA LYS A 37 -39.58 -11.80 12.69
C LYS A 37 -38.26 -11.13 12.35
N TRP A 38 -37.18 -11.87 12.22
CA TRP A 38 -35.91 -11.30 11.75
C TRP A 38 -36.02 -10.92 10.26
N THR A 39 -35.58 -9.73 9.94
CA THR A 39 -35.56 -9.25 8.56
C THR A 39 -34.12 -9.17 8.09
N PRO A 40 -33.76 -9.78 6.96
CA PRO A 40 -32.40 -9.72 6.44
C PRO A 40 -32.03 -8.28 6.08
N ILE A 41 -30.74 -7.93 6.30
CA ILE A 41 -30.18 -6.64 5.88
C ILE A 41 -30.14 -6.58 4.35
N PHE A 42 -29.73 -7.68 3.71
CA PHE A 42 -29.69 -7.81 2.26
C PHE A 42 -30.70 -8.86 1.79
N THR A 43 -31.52 -8.49 0.81
CA THR A 43 -32.47 -9.40 0.18
C THR A 43 -31.75 -10.39 -0.74
N PRO A 44 -32.37 -11.57 -1.05
CA PRO A 44 -31.78 -12.53 -1.99
C PRO A 44 -31.51 -11.92 -3.38
N THR A 45 -32.31 -10.98 -3.84
CA THR A 45 -32.13 -10.30 -5.12
C THR A 45 -30.89 -9.37 -5.08
N GLN A 46 -30.68 -8.64 -3.99
CA GLN A 46 -29.50 -7.81 -3.80
C GLN A 46 -28.22 -8.67 -3.78
N ILE A 47 -28.26 -9.79 -3.04
CA ILE A 47 -27.13 -10.72 -2.96
C ILE A 47 -26.81 -11.31 -4.34
N ALA A 48 -27.84 -11.76 -5.10
CA ALA A 48 -27.62 -12.35 -6.41
C ALA A 48 -27.04 -11.38 -7.45
N ASN A 49 -27.30 -10.09 -7.29
CA ASN A 49 -26.83 -9.03 -8.19
C ASN A 49 -25.65 -8.23 -7.60
N ALA A 50 -25.10 -8.65 -6.47
CA ALA A 50 -24.00 -7.93 -5.82
C ALA A 50 -22.73 -7.97 -6.69
N PRO A 51 -22.06 -6.84 -6.89
CA PRO A 51 -20.75 -6.85 -7.51
C PRO A 51 -19.73 -7.53 -6.58
N THR A 52 -18.59 -7.86 -7.14
CA THR A 52 -17.41 -8.26 -6.38
C THR A 52 -16.25 -7.37 -6.79
N THR A 53 -15.91 -6.43 -5.94
CA THR A 53 -14.80 -5.51 -6.15
C THR A 53 -13.58 -6.04 -5.41
N ASP A 54 -12.51 -6.32 -6.15
CA ASP A 54 -11.19 -6.56 -5.58
C ASP A 54 -10.52 -5.21 -5.32
N TRP A 55 -10.63 -4.72 -4.09
CA TRP A 55 -10.08 -3.45 -3.68
C TRP A 55 -8.55 -3.47 -3.66
N LEU A 56 -7.94 -4.64 -3.42
CA LEU A 56 -6.48 -4.76 -3.47
C LEU A 56 -5.96 -4.53 -4.89
N ASP A 57 -6.63 -5.09 -5.91
CA ASP A 57 -6.32 -4.85 -7.32
C ASP A 57 -6.43 -3.36 -7.69
N LYS A 58 -7.31 -2.61 -7.02
CA LYS A 58 -7.50 -1.18 -7.28
C LYS A 58 -6.41 -0.28 -6.68
N VAL A 59 -5.75 -0.74 -5.64
CA VAL A 59 -4.69 0.03 -4.95
C VAL A 59 -3.29 -0.48 -5.24
N LEU A 60 -3.16 -1.65 -5.85
CA LEU A 60 -1.88 -2.26 -6.20
C LEU A 60 -1.60 -2.19 -7.70
N LYS A 61 -0.35 -2.07 -8.02
CA LYS A 61 0.20 -2.15 -9.38
C LYS A 61 1.47 -2.98 -9.38
N THR A 62 1.91 -3.42 -10.54
CA THR A 62 3.26 -3.99 -10.67
C THR A 62 4.27 -2.88 -10.47
N GLY A 63 5.12 -3.01 -9.48
CA GLY A 63 6.24 -2.11 -9.23
C GLY A 63 7.38 -2.34 -10.22
N ALA A 64 8.20 -1.30 -10.42
CA ALA A 64 9.39 -1.37 -11.26
C ALA A 64 10.57 -0.65 -10.58
N VAL A 65 11.77 -1.17 -10.79
CA VAL A 65 13.00 -0.55 -10.32
C VAL A 65 13.93 -0.30 -11.48
N THR A 66 14.42 0.92 -11.56
CA THR A 66 15.46 1.33 -12.51
C THR A 66 16.68 1.80 -11.74
N ASN A 67 17.85 1.28 -12.05
CA ASN A 67 19.10 1.67 -11.42
C ASN A 67 20.19 1.85 -12.46
N HIS A 68 20.73 3.05 -12.57
CA HIS A 68 21.84 3.38 -13.43
C HIS A 68 23.03 3.84 -12.59
N ASN A 69 24.15 3.19 -12.78
CA ASN A 69 25.39 3.55 -12.11
C ASN A 69 26.48 3.81 -13.14
N LEU A 70 27.19 4.92 -12.99
CA LEU A 70 28.34 5.27 -13.79
C LEU A 70 29.52 5.56 -12.84
N THR A 71 30.56 4.77 -13.00
CA THR A 71 31.79 4.93 -12.23
C THR A 71 32.94 5.27 -13.17
N ILE A 72 33.67 6.32 -12.85
CA ILE A 72 34.87 6.75 -13.55
C ILE A 72 36.01 6.86 -12.53
N SER A 73 37.14 6.23 -12.82
CA SER A 73 38.30 6.32 -11.97
C SER A 73 39.58 6.36 -12.81
N GLY A 74 40.58 6.99 -12.26
CA GLY A 74 41.88 7.08 -12.93
C GLY A 74 42.88 7.86 -12.10
N GLY A 75 44.02 8.14 -12.72
CA GLY A 75 45.04 8.97 -12.08
C GLY A 75 46.47 8.57 -12.41
N SER A 76 47.37 9.18 -11.67
CA SER A 76 48.83 8.96 -11.70
C SER A 76 49.33 8.69 -10.28
N GLU A 77 50.64 8.57 -10.13
CA GLU A 77 51.26 8.43 -8.80
C GLU A 77 50.92 9.60 -7.85
N LYS A 78 50.83 10.82 -8.41
CA LYS A 78 50.58 12.05 -7.63
C LYS A 78 49.13 12.48 -7.55
N PHE A 79 48.26 11.94 -8.42
CA PHE A 79 46.86 12.33 -8.51
C PHE A 79 46.01 11.13 -8.81
N LYS A 80 44.97 10.89 -7.99
CA LYS A 80 44.00 9.82 -8.18
C LYS A 80 42.63 10.38 -8.00
N TYR A 81 41.71 9.93 -8.83
CA TYR A 81 40.30 10.30 -8.73
C TYR A 81 39.39 9.09 -8.88
N TYR A 82 38.28 9.18 -8.22
CA TYR A 82 37.15 8.29 -8.32
C TYR A 82 35.87 9.13 -8.33
N LEU A 83 35.00 8.87 -9.28
CA LEU A 83 33.72 9.50 -9.43
C LEU A 83 32.70 8.39 -9.62
N ASP A 84 31.60 8.45 -8.87
CA ASP A 84 30.47 7.53 -8.97
C ASP A 84 29.18 8.34 -8.99
N VAL A 85 28.38 8.13 -10.02
CA VAL A 85 27.07 8.76 -10.21
C VAL A 85 26.04 7.67 -10.28
N ASN A 86 25.04 7.74 -9.42
CA ASN A 86 23.94 6.77 -9.39
C ASN A 86 22.59 7.48 -9.51
N TYR A 87 21.77 6.98 -10.41
CA TYR A 87 20.36 7.29 -10.50
C TYR A 87 19.57 6.03 -10.16
N TYR A 88 18.70 6.14 -9.18
CA TYR A 88 17.80 5.08 -8.75
C TYR A 88 16.37 5.59 -8.78
N LYS A 89 15.49 4.86 -9.44
CA LYS A 89 14.05 5.10 -9.44
C LYS A 89 13.33 3.82 -9.10
N GLU A 90 12.38 3.93 -8.18
CA GLU A 90 11.48 2.87 -7.76
C GLU A 90 10.04 3.36 -7.92
N ASP A 91 9.30 2.70 -8.79
CA ASP A 91 7.85 2.76 -8.84
C ASP A 91 7.35 1.66 -7.90
N ALA A 92 6.81 2.02 -6.75
CA ALA A 92 6.36 1.06 -5.75
C ALA A 92 5.10 0.30 -6.21
N THR A 93 4.78 -0.78 -5.49
CA THR A 93 3.61 -1.61 -5.78
C THR A 93 2.28 -0.97 -5.40
N VAL A 94 2.28 0.05 -4.55
CA VAL A 94 1.08 0.83 -4.19
C VAL A 94 1.03 2.07 -5.07
N TYR A 95 -0.15 2.40 -5.63
CA TYR A 95 -0.33 3.62 -6.41
C TYR A 95 0.08 4.86 -5.63
N ASN A 96 0.64 5.86 -6.33
CA ASN A 96 1.14 7.12 -5.76
C ASN A 96 2.24 6.91 -4.70
N SER A 97 3.04 5.88 -4.85
CA SER A 97 4.20 5.62 -4.00
C SER A 97 5.41 5.39 -4.91
N ASP A 98 6.31 6.38 -4.94
CA ASP A 98 7.46 6.39 -5.81
C ASP A 98 8.67 6.98 -5.07
N MET A 99 9.87 6.54 -5.43
CA MET A 99 11.12 7.08 -4.93
C MET A 99 12.09 7.34 -6.07
N GLU A 100 12.69 8.51 -6.07
CA GLU A 100 13.83 8.83 -6.92
C GLU A 100 15.02 9.25 -6.06
N ARG A 101 16.20 8.70 -6.37
CA ARG A 101 17.44 9.04 -5.70
C ARG A 101 18.54 9.36 -6.71
N TYR A 102 19.15 10.50 -6.53
CA TYR A 102 20.35 10.91 -7.24
C TYR A 102 21.50 10.91 -6.25
N SER A 103 22.59 10.22 -6.59
CA SER A 103 23.75 10.14 -5.74
C SER A 103 25.01 10.48 -6.53
N LEU A 104 25.87 11.29 -5.93
CA LEU A 104 27.19 11.60 -6.43
C LEU A 104 28.19 11.33 -5.33
N ARG A 105 29.16 10.49 -5.62
CA ARG A 105 30.31 10.25 -4.76
C ARG A 105 31.59 10.55 -5.51
N THR A 106 32.46 11.33 -4.92
CA THR A 106 33.78 11.61 -5.46
C THR A 106 34.83 11.43 -4.38
N ASN A 107 35.99 10.91 -4.78
CA ASN A 107 37.17 10.77 -3.96
C ASN A 107 38.35 11.21 -4.81
N ILE A 108 38.99 12.31 -4.40
CA ILE A 108 40.17 12.87 -5.07
C ILE A 108 41.31 12.86 -4.10
N THR A 109 42.44 12.27 -4.49
CA THR A 109 43.65 12.25 -3.75
C THR A 109 44.77 12.94 -4.57
N SER A 110 45.40 13.94 -3.99
CA SER A 110 46.50 14.69 -4.63
C SER A 110 47.70 14.80 -3.70
N GLN A 111 48.85 14.46 -4.22
CA GLN A 111 50.14 14.71 -3.56
C GLN A 111 50.61 16.12 -3.91
N LEU A 112 50.28 17.10 -3.05
CA LEU A 112 50.61 18.51 -3.30
C LEU A 112 52.08 18.81 -3.21
N THR A 113 52.76 18.18 -2.24
CA THR A 113 54.22 18.25 -2.06
C THR A 113 54.72 16.89 -1.59
N ASN A 114 56.03 16.72 -1.44
CA ASN A 114 56.62 15.46 -0.96
C ASN A 114 56.17 15.07 0.46
N PHE A 115 55.70 16.05 1.24
CA PHE A 115 55.25 15.85 2.63
C PHE A 115 53.76 16.11 2.82
N LEU A 116 53.03 16.61 1.79
CA LEU A 116 51.62 16.96 1.92
C LEU A 116 50.78 16.22 0.91
N LYS A 117 49.87 15.40 1.41
CA LYS A 117 48.85 14.69 0.64
C LYS A 117 47.46 15.20 1.05
N LEU A 118 46.67 15.61 0.06
CA LEU A 118 45.26 16.02 0.25
C LEU A 118 44.36 14.92 -0.27
N THR A 119 43.37 14.55 0.54
CA THR A 119 42.28 13.68 0.12
C THR A 119 40.95 14.39 0.36
N THR A 120 40.18 14.52 -0.70
CA THR A 120 38.84 15.14 -0.66
C THR A 120 37.81 14.08 -1.00
N ILE A 121 36.83 13.88 -0.12
CA ILE A 121 35.72 12.99 -0.32
C ILE A 121 34.42 13.82 -0.25
N VAL A 122 33.62 13.76 -1.30
CA VAL A 122 32.32 14.42 -1.34
C VAL A 122 31.26 13.36 -1.64
N ASN A 123 30.20 13.34 -0.83
CA ASN A 123 29.04 12.51 -1.06
C ASN A 123 27.80 13.42 -1.06
N LEU A 124 27.08 13.44 -2.17
CA LEU A 124 25.86 14.18 -2.33
C LEU A 124 24.73 13.20 -2.65
N ASN A 125 23.60 13.36 -1.97
CA ASN A 125 22.41 12.56 -2.22
C ASN A 125 21.20 13.48 -2.23
N GLN A 126 20.34 13.28 -3.22
CA GLN A 126 19.02 13.87 -3.27
C GLN A 126 18.00 12.73 -3.40
N ASN A 127 17.02 12.73 -2.51
CA ASN A 127 15.93 11.78 -2.53
C ASN A 127 14.60 12.52 -2.68
N ASN A 128 13.80 12.10 -3.64
CA ASN A 128 12.45 12.58 -3.85
C ASN A 128 11.50 11.41 -3.56
N TYR A 129 10.53 11.64 -2.71
CA TYR A 129 9.55 10.63 -2.33
C TYR A 129 8.15 11.14 -2.63
N THR A 130 7.37 10.31 -3.28
CA THR A 130 5.92 10.44 -3.33
C THR A 130 5.37 9.27 -2.54
N ASN A 131 4.65 9.54 -1.47
CA ASN A 131 4.12 8.49 -0.61
C ASN A 131 2.60 8.61 -0.52
N SER A 132 1.91 7.54 -0.89
CA SER A 132 0.56 7.36 -0.39
C SER A 132 0.64 6.81 1.05
N THR A 133 -0.31 7.18 1.90
CA THR A 133 -0.42 6.59 3.22
C THR A 133 -0.75 5.10 3.08
N VAL A 134 0.23 4.23 3.34
CA VAL A 134 0.10 2.78 3.11
C VAL A 134 -0.51 2.07 4.33
N GLY A 135 -0.29 2.58 5.53
CA GLY A 135 -0.81 2.03 6.77
C GLY A 135 -1.23 3.12 7.75
N GLY A 136 -2.27 2.87 8.52
CA GLY A 136 -2.66 3.66 9.68
C GLY A 136 -2.22 2.99 10.96
N ASP A 137 -2.12 3.75 12.04
CA ASP A 137 -1.91 3.20 13.37
C ASP A 137 -3.11 2.35 13.77
N VAL A 138 -2.89 1.04 13.94
CA VAL A 138 -3.92 0.06 14.29
C VAL A 138 -4.60 0.39 15.64
N GLY A 139 -3.97 1.26 16.44
CA GLY A 139 -4.48 1.70 17.74
C GLY A 139 -5.56 2.77 17.68
N ASN A 140 -5.70 3.48 16.57
CA ASN A 140 -6.63 4.60 16.40
C ASN A 140 -7.46 4.47 15.13
N LEU A 141 -8.35 3.50 15.09
CA LEU A 141 -9.34 3.34 14.00
C LEU A 141 -10.28 4.56 13.81
N ARG A 142 -10.21 5.54 14.71
CA ARG A 142 -10.99 6.79 14.65
C ARG A 142 -10.25 7.95 14.00
N ASP A 143 -8.93 7.93 14.03
CA ASP A 143 -8.12 9.02 13.51
C ASP A 143 -7.45 8.59 12.21
N GLN A 144 -8.01 9.04 11.12
CA GLN A 144 -7.39 9.12 9.83
C GLN A 144 -7.20 7.81 9.08
N GLY A 145 -8.03 7.60 8.15
CA GLY A 145 -7.74 6.91 6.92
C GLY A 145 -6.68 5.83 7.05
N ALA A 146 -7.09 4.66 7.51
CA ALA A 146 -6.29 3.48 7.28
C ALA A 146 -5.72 3.63 5.88
N GLY A 147 -4.41 3.60 5.71
CA GLY A 147 -3.79 3.84 4.43
C GLY A 147 -4.40 3.00 3.34
N ALA A 148 -4.18 3.35 2.10
CA ALA A 148 -4.85 2.75 0.94
C ALA A 148 -4.91 1.21 0.99
N LEU A 149 -3.83 0.56 1.45
CA LEU A 149 -3.77 -0.89 1.57
C LEU A 149 -4.69 -1.43 2.67
N PHE A 150 -4.71 -0.78 3.84
CA PHE A 150 -5.57 -1.19 4.94
C PHE A 150 -7.04 -0.96 4.60
N GLY A 151 -7.35 0.20 3.99
CA GLY A 151 -8.67 0.49 3.45
C GLY A 151 -9.15 -0.58 2.49
N ALA A 152 -8.31 -0.99 1.53
CA ALA A 152 -8.63 -2.01 0.55
C ALA A 152 -8.93 -3.40 1.15
N ILE A 153 -8.32 -3.74 2.30
CA ILE A 153 -8.59 -5.01 2.99
C ILE A 153 -9.95 -5.00 3.70
N PHE A 154 -10.32 -3.87 4.28
CA PHE A 154 -11.53 -3.78 5.12
C PHE A 154 -12.75 -3.21 4.39
N TYR A 155 -12.56 -2.65 3.19
CA TYR A 155 -13.69 -2.08 2.45
C TYR A 155 -14.58 -3.19 1.87
N PRO A 156 -15.92 -3.06 1.96
CA PRO A 156 -16.81 -4.13 1.56
C PRO A 156 -16.70 -4.47 0.08
N SER A 157 -16.45 -5.72 -0.25
CA SER A 157 -16.32 -6.21 -1.64
C SER A 157 -17.63 -6.11 -2.45
N TYR A 158 -18.78 -5.98 -1.80
CA TYR A 158 -20.06 -5.78 -2.47
C TYR A 158 -20.31 -4.33 -2.93
N LEU A 159 -19.44 -3.39 -2.61
CA LEU A 159 -19.56 -2.03 -3.11
C LEU A 159 -18.82 -1.89 -4.45
N PRO A 160 -19.42 -1.27 -5.47
CA PRO A 160 -18.72 -0.93 -6.70
C PRO A 160 -17.74 0.23 -6.45
N VAL A 161 -16.76 0.39 -7.34
CA VAL A 161 -15.79 1.51 -7.27
C VAL A 161 -16.47 2.86 -7.42
N TYR A 162 -17.51 2.90 -8.25
CA TYR A 162 -18.29 4.12 -8.53
C TYR A 162 -19.75 3.87 -8.18
N ASP A 163 -20.40 4.87 -7.63
CA ASP A 163 -21.85 4.89 -7.44
C ASP A 163 -22.63 5.06 -8.76
N ALA A 164 -23.96 5.14 -8.67
CA ALA A 164 -24.82 5.31 -9.86
C ALA A 164 -24.61 6.68 -10.54
N GLU A 165 -24.13 7.67 -9.82
CA GLU A 165 -23.82 9.02 -10.26
C GLU A 165 -22.39 9.14 -10.82
N GLY A 166 -21.59 8.07 -10.77
CA GLY A 166 -20.22 8.03 -11.26
C GLY A 166 -19.20 8.66 -10.31
N GLN A 167 -19.57 8.87 -9.04
CA GLN A 167 -18.65 9.30 -8.01
C GLN A 167 -17.98 8.09 -7.35
N TYR A 168 -16.83 8.30 -6.72
CA TYR A 168 -16.19 7.26 -5.93
C TYR A 168 -17.04 6.90 -4.71
N ASN A 169 -17.24 5.60 -4.48
CA ASN A 169 -17.97 5.07 -3.35
C ASN A 169 -17.22 5.23 -2.03
#